data_c8d8c6acb9a3248bf14b9b9c783c4e64
#
_entry.id   c8d8c6acb9a3248bf14b9b9c783c4e64
#
_cell.length_a   1.000
_cell.length_b   1.000
_cell.length_c   1.000
_cell.angle_alpha   90.00
_cell.angle_beta   90.00
_cell.angle_gamma   90.00
#
_symmetry.space_group_name_H-M   'P 1'
#
loop_
_entity.id
_entity.type
_entity.pdbx_description
1 polymer ?
#
loop_
_entity_poly.entity_id
_entity_poly.type
_entity_poly.pdbx_seq_one_letter_code
_entity_poly.pdbx_strand_id
1 'polypeptide(L)'
;DFILALKADQTLLNQLVERGSRISRTSDTTHKIVLGSDDLQIAEQLPIEVINYIPAANLDEELINSRFGEPTDKIVETETGVTHWIYPDRGMTIGLNPEGKELIQYMPLERIQGLVEQIRSSNAQYKEKMKNS
;
A
#
# COMPACT_ATOMS: atom_id res chain seq x y z
N ASP A 1 9.33 -6.89 -7.61
CA ASP A 1 9.52 -5.43 -7.51
C ASP A 1 9.19 -4.91 -6.12
N PHE A 2 10.01 -4.00 -5.63
CA PHE A 2 9.77 -3.31 -4.35
C PHE A 2 9.44 -1.85 -4.60
N ILE A 3 8.42 -1.37 -3.90
CA ILE A 3 8.05 0.05 -3.89
C ILE A 3 8.04 0.50 -2.43
N LEU A 4 8.84 1.52 -2.12
CA LEU A 4 8.96 2.02 -0.75
C LEU A 4 8.14 3.30 -0.60
N ALA A 5 7.37 3.39 0.49
CA ALA A 5 6.74 4.63 0.90
C ALA A 5 7.56 5.21 2.05
N LEU A 6 8.04 6.44 1.88
CA LEU A 6 8.88 7.13 2.85
C LEU A 6 8.03 8.10 3.66
N LYS A 7 8.39 8.26 4.93
CA LYS A 7 7.74 9.23 5.80
C LYS A 7 8.35 10.62 5.58
N ALA A 8 7.58 11.51 4.94
CA ALA A 8 8.00 12.87 4.66
C ALA A 8 6.85 13.84 4.92
N ASP A 9 7.15 15.03 5.45
CA ASP A 9 6.13 16.05 5.62
C ASP A 9 5.82 16.76 4.28
N GLN A 10 4.73 17.51 4.24
CA GLN A 10 4.26 18.17 3.03
C GLN A 10 5.24 19.24 2.54
N THR A 11 5.91 19.93 3.46
CA THR A 11 6.90 20.95 3.11
C THR A 11 8.07 20.33 2.35
N LEU A 12 8.60 19.21 2.84
CA LEU A 12 9.69 18.50 2.17
C LEU A 12 9.23 17.98 0.80
N LEU A 13 8.04 17.42 0.71
CA LEU A 13 7.49 16.94 -0.56
C LEU A 13 7.39 18.05 -1.59
N ASN A 14 6.91 19.24 -1.18
CA ASN A 14 6.80 20.39 -2.07
C ASN A 14 8.17 20.85 -2.56
N GLN A 15 9.17 20.88 -1.68
CA GLN A 15 10.55 21.24 -2.05
C GLN A 15 11.15 20.26 -3.06
N LEU A 16 10.91 18.97 -2.88
CA LEU A 16 11.37 17.93 -3.81
C LEU A 16 10.72 18.08 -5.18
N VAL A 17 9.43 18.41 -5.22
CA VAL A 17 8.72 18.66 -6.47
C VAL A 17 9.31 19.86 -7.21
N GLU A 18 9.56 20.97 -6.51
CA GLU A 18 10.10 22.19 -7.12
C GLU A 18 11.50 22.01 -7.69
N ARG A 19 12.32 21.18 -7.03
CA ARG A 19 13.72 20.96 -7.43
C ARG A 19 13.93 19.78 -8.35
N GLY A 20 12.86 18.97 -8.57
CA GLY A 20 12.96 17.80 -9.44
C GLY A 20 13.28 18.16 -10.89
N SER A 21 14.19 17.40 -11.51
CA SER A 21 14.64 17.65 -12.87
C SER A 21 13.68 17.15 -13.93
N ARG A 22 12.81 16.23 -13.59
CA ARG A 22 11.83 15.65 -14.51
C ARG A 22 10.54 15.37 -13.76
N ILE A 23 9.44 15.99 -14.17
CA ILE A 23 8.14 15.85 -13.54
C ILE A 23 7.17 15.25 -14.55
N SER A 24 6.55 14.12 -14.20
CA SER A 24 5.51 13.48 -15.01
C SER A 24 4.27 13.29 -14.15
N ARG A 25 3.11 13.67 -14.69
CA ARG A 25 1.84 13.47 -13.99
C ARG A 25 1.33 12.06 -14.30
N THR A 26 1.20 11.22 -13.27
CA THR A 26 0.71 9.84 -13.43
C THR A 26 -0.77 9.71 -13.13
N SER A 27 -1.32 10.66 -12.35
CA SER A 27 -2.76 10.76 -12.04
C SER A 27 -3.09 12.19 -11.63
N ASP A 28 -4.33 12.47 -11.30
CA ASP A 28 -4.74 13.81 -10.85
C ASP A 28 -4.04 14.28 -9.58
N THR A 29 -3.61 13.31 -8.75
CA THR A 29 -2.98 13.61 -7.46
C THR A 29 -1.55 13.09 -7.34
N THR A 30 -1.04 12.40 -8.36
CA THR A 30 0.27 11.73 -8.29
C THR A 30 1.18 12.20 -9.41
N HIS A 31 2.40 12.54 -9.04
CA HIS A 31 3.45 12.97 -9.97
C HIS A 31 4.68 12.06 -9.83
N LYS A 32 5.34 11.79 -10.95
CA LYS A 32 6.63 11.12 -10.97
C LYS A 32 7.73 12.18 -11.17
N ILE A 33 8.71 12.20 -10.27
CA ILE A 33 9.76 13.19 -10.24
C ILE A 33 11.12 12.48 -10.24
N VAL A 34 12.07 12.98 -11.03
CA VAL A 34 13.46 12.55 -10.95
C VAL A 34 14.19 13.51 -10.02
N LEU A 35 14.70 13.00 -8.90
CA LEU A 35 15.40 13.80 -7.91
C LEU A 35 16.84 14.10 -8.34
N GLY A 36 17.32 15.30 -8.02
CA GLY A 36 18.74 15.61 -8.12
C GLY A 36 19.54 14.87 -7.06
N SER A 37 20.87 14.83 -7.19
CA SER A 37 21.74 14.06 -6.30
C SER A 37 21.62 14.48 -4.83
N ASP A 38 21.48 15.78 -4.56
CA ASP A 38 21.34 16.28 -3.19
C ASP A 38 19.99 15.87 -2.57
N ASP A 39 18.92 15.95 -3.34
CA ASP A 39 17.59 15.57 -2.89
C ASP A 39 17.46 14.05 -2.75
N LEU A 40 18.16 13.28 -3.57
CA LEU A 40 18.20 11.83 -3.41
C LEU A 40 18.85 11.44 -2.08
N GLN A 41 19.92 12.13 -1.67
CA GLN A 41 20.55 11.90 -0.37
C GLN A 41 19.58 12.19 0.79
N ILE A 42 18.77 13.23 0.67
CA ILE A 42 17.73 13.54 1.67
C ILE A 42 16.71 12.41 1.73
N ALA A 43 16.23 11.94 0.59
CA ALA A 43 15.24 10.86 0.52
C ALA A 43 15.78 9.55 1.11
N GLU A 44 17.05 9.23 0.89
CA GLU A 44 17.70 8.03 1.43
C GLU A 44 17.74 8.00 2.96
N GLN A 45 17.69 9.15 3.61
CA GLN A 45 17.70 9.28 5.06
C GLN A 45 16.30 9.26 5.69
N LEU A 46 15.26 9.32 4.89
CA LEU A 46 13.88 9.32 5.40
C LEU A 46 13.49 7.93 5.93
N PRO A 47 12.73 7.86 7.02
CA PRO A 47 12.21 6.59 7.52
C PRO A 47 11.30 5.93 6.48
N ILE A 48 11.42 4.62 6.36
CA ILE A 48 10.52 3.82 5.53
C ILE A 48 9.22 3.62 6.30
N GLU A 49 8.10 4.02 5.70
CA GLU A 49 6.79 3.86 6.31
C GLU A 49 6.10 2.58 5.85
N VAL A 50 6.19 2.28 4.56
CA VAL A 50 5.57 1.10 3.96
C VAL A 50 6.53 0.50 2.93
N ILE A 51 6.65 -0.82 2.94
CA ILE A 51 7.35 -1.57 1.90
C ILE A 51 6.32 -2.38 1.13
N ASN A 52 6.20 -2.11 -0.15
CA ASN A 52 5.33 -2.84 -1.06
C ASN A 52 6.17 -3.83 -1.86
N TYR A 53 5.79 -5.10 -1.83
CA TYR A 53 6.45 -6.13 -2.59
C TYR A 53 5.45 -6.81 -3.51
N ILE A 54 5.75 -6.82 -4.80
CA ILE A 54 4.95 -7.50 -5.81
C ILE A 54 5.72 -8.75 -6.22
N PRO A 55 5.27 -9.97 -5.84
CA PRO A 55 5.95 -11.20 -6.19
C PRO A 55 5.96 -11.43 -7.70
N ALA A 56 7.03 -12.03 -8.20
CA ALA A 56 7.14 -12.42 -9.61
C ALA A 56 6.26 -13.65 -9.93
N ALA A 57 6.09 -14.53 -8.96
CA ALA A 57 5.24 -15.73 -9.07
C ALA A 57 3.91 -15.50 -8.38
N ASN A 58 2.87 -16.17 -8.87
CA ASN A 58 1.56 -16.12 -8.22
C ASN A 58 1.60 -16.83 -6.87
N LEU A 59 1.01 -16.19 -5.86
CA LEU A 59 0.87 -16.78 -4.53
C LEU A 59 -0.59 -17.23 -4.38
N ASP A 60 -0.79 -18.52 -4.18
CA ASP A 60 -2.11 -19.03 -3.83
C ASP A 60 -2.30 -19.03 -2.30
N GLU A 61 -3.54 -19.21 -1.86
CA GLU A 61 -3.89 -19.19 -0.44
C GLU A 61 -3.16 -20.29 0.36
N GLU A 62 -2.99 -21.45 -0.24
CA GLU A 62 -2.31 -22.58 0.38
C GLU A 62 -0.84 -22.25 0.65
N LEU A 63 -0.16 -21.65 -0.33
CA LEU A 63 1.23 -21.25 -0.20
C LEU A 63 1.40 -20.16 0.87
N ILE A 64 0.50 -19.19 0.91
CA ILE A 64 0.52 -18.13 1.92
C ILE A 64 0.34 -18.71 3.32
N ASN A 65 -0.65 -19.58 3.50
CA ASN A 65 -0.87 -20.28 4.76
C ASN A 65 0.34 -21.10 5.19
N SER A 66 0.98 -21.79 4.25
CA SER A 66 2.16 -22.59 4.51
C SER A 66 3.34 -21.74 4.99
N ARG A 67 3.53 -20.55 4.41
CA ARG A 67 4.66 -19.68 4.72
C ARG A 67 4.43 -18.78 5.94
N PHE A 68 3.24 -18.25 6.08
CA PHE A 68 2.95 -17.22 7.09
C PHE A 68 1.96 -17.66 8.16
N GLY A 69 1.32 -18.80 7.97
CA GLY A 69 0.30 -19.31 8.87
C GLY A 69 -1.06 -18.63 8.67
N GLU A 70 -1.97 -18.87 9.60
CA GLU A 70 -3.30 -18.26 9.58
C GLU A 70 -3.21 -16.76 9.86
N PRO A 71 -3.88 -15.91 9.07
CA PRO A 71 -3.94 -14.49 9.37
C PRO A 71 -4.86 -14.23 10.56
N THR A 72 -4.65 -13.10 11.24
CA THR A 72 -5.55 -12.65 12.30
C THR A 72 -6.92 -12.31 11.73
N ASP A 73 -6.96 -11.78 10.51
CA ASP A 73 -8.20 -11.36 9.86
C ASP A 73 -8.08 -11.51 8.35
N LYS A 74 -9.22 -11.79 7.70
CA LYS A 74 -9.36 -11.79 6.23
C LYS A 74 -10.52 -10.88 5.89
N ILE A 75 -10.25 -9.79 5.19
CA ILE A 75 -11.27 -8.79 4.86
C ILE A 75 -11.38 -8.66 3.35
N VAL A 76 -12.57 -8.89 2.81
CA VAL A 76 -12.84 -8.67 1.39
C VAL A 76 -13.25 -7.22 1.19
N GLU A 77 -12.54 -6.54 0.31
CA GLU A 77 -12.92 -5.21 -0.13
C GLU A 77 -13.99 -5.36 -1.22
N THR A 78 -15.22 -4.98 -0.91
CA THR A 78 -16.38 -5.31 -1.74
C THR A 78 -16.36 -4.61 -3.11
N GLU A 79 -15.80 -3.42 -3.19
CA GLU A 79 -15.74 -2.67 -4.45
C GLU A 79 -14.75 -3.29 -5.45
N THR A 80 -13.61 -3.79 -4.98
CA THR A 80 -12.54 -4.31 -5.84
C THR A 80 -12.48 -5.83 -5.91
N GLY A 81 -13.08 -6.52 -4.94
CA GLY A 81 -12.97 -7.98 -4.81
C GLY A 81 -11.65 -8.45 -4.21
N VAL A 82 -10.76 -7.54 -3.83
CA VAL A 82 -9.48 -7.88 -3.22
C VAL A 82 -9.71 -8.41 -1.80
N THR A 83 -9.09 -9.55 -1.48
CA THR A 83 -9.09 -10.09 -0.12
C THR A 83 -7.80 -9.69 0.57
N HIS A 84 -7.94 -9.02 1.71
CA HIS A 84 -6.80 -8.59 2.52
C HIS A 84 -6.58 -9.55 3.68
N TRP A 85 -5.41 -10.19 3.70
CA TRP A 85 -4.97 -11.07 4.78
C TRP A 85 -4.10 -10.26 5.73
N ILE A 86 -4.51 -10.17 6.99
CA ILE A 86 -3.92 -9.26 7.96
C ILE A 86 -3.08 -10.03 8.97
N TYR A 87 -1.79 -9.65 9.05
CA TYR A 87 -0.81 -10.24 9.98
C TYR A 87 -0.20 -9.15 10.86
N PRO A 88 -0.92 -8.68 11.89
CA PRO A 88 -0.42 -7.56 12.72
C PRO A 88 0.89 -7.88 13.42
N ASP A 89 1.06 -9.11 13.91
CA ASP A 89 2.26 -9.54 14.63
C ASP A 89 3.51 -9.57 13.74
N ARG A 90 3.31 -9.68 12.44
CA ARG A 90 4.40 -9.65 11.46
C ARG A 90 4.58 -8.27 10.83
N GLY A 91 3.74 -7.30 11.16
CA GLY A 91 3.74 -6.00 10.47
C GLY A 91 3.50 -6.14 8.98
N MET A 92 2.56 -6.99 8.58
CA MET A 92 2.39 -7.36 7.18
C MET A 92 0.92 -7.52 6.82
N THR A 93 0.58 -7.15 5.57
CA THR A 93 -0.70 -7.49 4.95
C THR A 93 -0.46 -8.07 3.56
N ILE A 94 -1.34 -8.96 3.13
CA ILE A 94 -1.30 -9.53 1.78
C ILE A 94 -2.63 -9.28 1.10
N GLY A 95 -2.59 -8.57 -0.03
CA GLY A 95 -3.77 -8.34 -0.87
C GLY A 95 -3.80 -9.34 -2.02
N LEU A 96 -4.87 -10.13 -2.08
CA LEU A 96 -5.11 -11.10 -3.15
C LEU A 96 -6.16 -10.56 -4.09
N ASN A 97 -5.73 -10.17 -5.29
CA ASN A 97 -6.63 -9.68 -6.32
C ASN A 97 -7.01 -10.85 -7.24
N PRO A 98 -8.31 -11.14 -7.41
CA PRO A 98 -8.72 -12.25 -8.28
C PRO A 98 -8.35 -12.07 -9.74
N GLU A 99 -8.14 -10.83 -10.19
CA GLU A 99 -7.83 -10.52 -11.59
C GLU A 99 -6.40 -10.01 -11.82
N GLY A 100 -5.58 -9.99 -10.78
CA GLY A 100 -4.27 -9.36 -10.88
C GLY A 100 -3.21 -9.99 -10.01
N LYS A 101 -2.17 -9.21 -9.78
CA LYS A 101 -1.03 -9.65 -8.98
C LYS A 101 -1.31 -9.48 -7.49
N GLU A 102 -0.73 -10.36 -6.71
CA GLU A 102 -0.73 -10.26 -5.27
C GLU A 102 0.18 -9.11 -4.82
N LEU A 103 -0.17 -8.48 -3.71
CA LEU A 103 0.62 -7.40 -3.13
C LEU A 103 0.91 -7.70 -1.67
N ILE A 104 2.18 -7.77 -1.30
CA ILE A 104 2.60 -7.90 0.09
C ILE A 104 3.05 -6.53 0.57
N GLN A 105 2.46 -6.06 1.68
CA GLN A 105 2.82 -4.77 2.28
C GLN A 105 3.34 -4.98 3.69
N TYR A 106 4.52 -4.42 3.97
CA TYR A 106 5.10 -4.37 5.31
C TYR A 106 4.91 -2.97 5.85
N MET A 107 4.30 -2.84 7.02
CA MET A 107 3.98 -1.55 7.62
C MET A 107 3.87 -1.68 9.14
N PRO A 108 4.04 -0.58 9.89
CA PRO A 108 3.84 -0.59 11.34
C PRO A 108 2.39 -0.95 11.71
N LEU A 109 2.20 -1.49 12.91
CA LEU A 109 0.88 -1.89 13.42
C LEU A 109 -0.16 -0.79 13.30
N GLU A 110 0.21 0.44 13.61
CA GLU A 110 -0.70 1.59 13.53
C GLU A 110 -1.25 1.79 12.11
N ARG A 111 -0.39 1.59 11.11
CA ARG A 111 -0.79 1.68 9.71
C ARG A 111 -1.70 0.54 9.31
N ILE A 112 -1.45 -0.67 9.82
CA ILE A 112 -2.31 -1.83 9.59
C ILE A 112 -3.71 -1.57 10.15
N GLN A 113 -3.79 -1.04 11.37
CA GLN A 113 -5.06 -0.71 12.00
C GLN A 113 -5.83 0.34 11.19
N GLY A 114 -5.15 1.36 10.70
CA GLY A 114 -5.74 2.38 9.82
C GLY A 114 -6.25 1.80 8.50
N LEU A 115 -5.50 0.88 7.90
CA LEU A 115 -5.89 0.19 6.68
C LEU A 115 -7.16 -0.64 6.89
N VAL A 116 -7.21 -1.41 7.97
CA VAL A 116 -8.39 -2.23 8.33
C VAL A 116 -9.63 -1.35 8.50
N GLU A 117 -9.52 -0.26 9.23
CA GLU A 117 -10.62 0.69 9.44
C GLU A 117 -11.08 1.30 8.12
N GLN A 118 -10.14 1.67 7.26
CA GLN A 118 -10.44 2.24 5.95
C GLN A 118 -11.20 1.25 5.06
N ILE A 119 -10.79 -0.01 5.04
CA ILE A 119 -11.46 -1.05 4.25
C ILE A 119 -12.87 -1.27 4.77
N ARG A 120 -13.05 -1.40 6.08
CA ARG A 120 -14.37 -1.60 6.70
C ARG A 120 -15.29 -0.42 6.44
N SER A 121 -14.77 0.79 6.53
CA SER A 121 -15.52 2.02 6.24
C SER A 121 -15.95 2.07 4.77
N SER A 122 -15.04 1.76 3.86
CA SER A 122 -15.34 1.69 2.42
C SER A 122 -16.39 0.65 2.11
N ASN A 123 -16.33 -0.51 2.75
CA ASN A 123 -17.32 -1.58 2.58
C ASN A 123 -18.70 -1.16 3.05
N ALA A 124 -18.78 -0.45 4.18
CA ALA A 124 -20.04 0.08 4.70
C ALA A 124 -20.66 1.10 3.75
N GLN A 125 -19.85 2.03 3.24
CA GLN A 125 -20.30 3.03 2.27
C GLN A 125 -20.77 2.39 0.97
N TYR A 126 -20.06 1.38 0.49
CA TYR A 126 -20.43 0.67 -0.74
C TYR A 126 -21.78 -0.03 -0.59
N LYS A 127 -22.01 -0.71 0.54
CA LYS A 127 -23.29 -1.36 0.83
C LYS A 127 -24.44 -0.36 0.87
N GLU A 128 -24.23 0.78 1.50
CA GLU A 128 -25.25 1.84 1.59
C GLU A 128 -25.57 2.42 0.23
N LYS A 129 -24.54 2.68 -0.58
CA LYS A 129 -24.68 3.18 -1.95
C LYS A 129 -25.45 2.20 -2.84
N MET A 130 -25.24 0.90 -2.67
CA MET A 130 -25.96 -0.14 -3.43
C MET A 130 -27.41 -0.30 -2.99
N LYS A 131 -27.73 -0.02 -1.72
CA LYS A 131 -29.11 0.00 -1.23
C LYS A 131 -29.95 1.12 -1.83
N ASN A 132 -29.31 2.25 -2.15
CA ASN A 132 -29.98 3.47 -2.61
C ASN A 132 -30.01 3.59 -4.14
N SER A 133 -29.57 2.57 -4.87
CA SER A 133 -29.58 2.56 -6.34
C SER A 133 -30.62 1.64 -6.95
#